data_9263e4ece77fc29e2977df1b26163aee
#
_entry.id   9263e4ece77fc29e2977df1b26163aee
#
_cell.length_a   1.000
_cell.length_b   1.000
_cell.length_c   1.000
_cell.angle_alpha   90.00
_cell.angle_beta   90.00
_cell.angle_gamma   90.00
#
_symmetry.space_group_name_H-M   'P 1'
#
loop_
_entity.id
_entity.type
_entity.pdbx_description
1 polymer ?
#
loop_
_entity_poly.entity_id
_entity_poly.type
_entity_poly.pdbx_seq_one_letter_code
_entity_poly.pdbx_strand_id
1 'polypeptide(L)'
;MEITTTTNDETAIVVLRGRFDAHEAASFRAAVSGLVEEYGLVRIDLSNIAFIDSTALAELVRLSRAAQARGSDFVLTDPSVPVRVILELTGLNLALRIEDREPAPERS
;
A
#
# COMPACT_ATOMS: atom_id res chain seq x y z
N MET A 1 3.16 -6.76 -12.53
CA MET A 1 2.55 -6.75 -11.17
C MET A 1 1.08 -7.06 -11.30
N GLU A 2 0.57 -7.85 -10.42
CA GLU A 2 -0.84 -8.17 -10.41
C GLU A 2 -1.53 -7.35 -9.34
N ILE A 3 -2.69 -6.78 -9.66
CA ILE A 3 -3.46 -5.95 -8.73
C ILE A 3 -4.84 -6.55 -8.60
N THR A 4 -5.22 -6.90 -7.39
CA THR A 4 -6.55 -7.44 -7.11
C THR A 4 -7.24 -6.54 -6.09
N THR A 5 -8.45 -6.11 -6.37
CA THR A 5 -9.18 -5.20 -5.48
C THR A 5 -10.46 -5.85 -4.99
N THR A 6 -10.70 -5.75 -3.70
CA THR A 6 -11.92 -6.21 -3.06
C THR A 6 -12.50 -5.05 -2.27
N THR A 7 -13.79 -4.84 -2.33
CA THR A 7 -14.43 -3.73 -1.61
C THR A 7 -15.55 -4.23 -0.73
N ASN A 8 -15.84 -3.44 0.30
CA ASN A 8 -16.85 -3.75 1.27
C ASN A 8 -17.22 -2.44 1.92
N ASP A 9 -18.47 -2.05 1.91
CA ASP A 9 -18.97 -0.80 2.51
C ASP A 9 -17.98 0.37 2.40
N GLU A 10 -17.21 0.64 3.46
CA GLU A 10 -16.31 1.77 3.52
C GLU A 10 -14.87 1.42 3.26
N THR A 11 -14.57 0.19 2.93
CA THR A 11 -13.18 -0.28 2.83
C THR A 11 -12.89 -0.87 1.47
N ALA A 12 -11.74 -0.50 0.91
CA ALA A 12 -11.19 -1.14 -0.28
C ALA A 12 -9.87 -1.80 0.12
N ILE A 13 -9.68 -3.04 -0.31
CA ILE A 13 -8.46 -3.80 -0.06
C ILE A 13 -7.83 -4.10 -1.40
N VAL A 14 -6.60 -3.67 -1.57
CA VAL A 14 -5.85 -3.85 -2.81
C VAL A 14 -4.68 -4.77 -2.52
N VAL A 15 -4.63 -5.91 -3.17
CA VAL A 15 -3.54 -6.86 -3.00
C VAL A 15 -2.64 -6.76 -4.22
N LEU A 16 -1.35 -6.54 -3.98
CA LEU A 16 -0.35 -6.39 -5.03
C LEU A 16 0.58 -7.60 -5.00
N ARG A 17 0.92 -8.11 -6.18
CA ARG A 17 1.84 -9.24 -6.30
C ARG A 17 2.88 -8.96 -7.35
N GLY A 18 4.13 -9.25 -7.05
CA GLY A 18 5.23 -9.16 -8.00
C GLY A 18 6.15 -7.99 -7.73
N ARG A 19 6.51 -7.27 -8.78
CA ARG A 19 7.45 -6.15 -8.68
C ARG A 19 6.68 -4.85 -8.85
N PHE A 20 6.85 -3.95 -7.90
CA PHE A 20 6.19 -2.66 -7.95
C PHE A 20 7.27 -1.62 -8.29
N ASP A 21 7.41 -1.32 -9.56
CA ASP A 21 8.46 -0.43 -10.05
C ASP A 21 7.86 0.67 -10.92
N ALA A 22 8.73 1.45 -11.57
CA ALA A 22 8.31 2.57 -12.38
C ALA A 22 7.37 2.15 -13.51
N HIS A 23 7.53 0.94 -14.04
CA HIS A 23 6.64 0.44 -15.09
C HIS A 23 5.22 0.27 -14.60
N GLU A 24 5.06 -0.04 -13.31
CA GLU A 24 3.75 -0.35 -12.75
C GLU A 24 3.10 0.86 -12.09
N ALA A 25 3.85 1.94 -11.92
CA ALA A 25 3.36 3.08 -11.13
C ALA A 25 2.09 3.68 -11.71
N ALA A 26 2.02 3.82 -13.03
CA ALA A 26 0.83 4.42 -13.66
C ALA A 26 -0.38 3.52 -13.53
N SER A 27 -0.20 2.21 -13.70
CA SER A 27 -1.30 1.25 -13.52
C SER A 27 -1.81 1.26 -12.10
N PHE A 28 -0.89 1.32 -11.15
CA PHE A 28 -1.26 1.38 -9.74
C PHE A 28 -2.06 2.65 -9.44
N ARG A 29 -1.58 3.78 -9.94
CA ARG A 29 -2.28 5.06 -9.74
C ARG A 29 -3.69 4.98 -10.33
N ALA A 30 -3.80 4.45 -11.54
CA ALA A 30 -5.11 4.35 -12.20
C ALA A 30 -6.06 3.46 -11.40
N ALA A 31 -5.56 2.39 -10.82
CA ALA A 31 -6.40 1.46 -10.08
C ALA A 31 -6.82 2.01 -8.73
N VAL A 32 -5.98 2.80 -8.07
CA VAL A 32 -6.18 3.13 -6.66
C VAL A 32 -6.69 4.54 -6.43
N SER A 33 -6.43 5.49 -7.35
CA SER A 33 -6.88 6.88 -7.15
C SER A 33 -8.37 6.98 -6.89
N GLY A 34 -9.17 6.27 -7.67
CA GLY A 34 -10.62 6.31 -7.50
C GLY A 34 -11.05 5.72 -6.17
N LEU A 35 -10.31 4.71 -5.71
CA LEU A 35 -10.64 4.09 -4.43
C LEU A 35 -10.41 5.05 -3.27
N VAL A 36 -9.33 5.81 -3.35
CA VAL A 36 -9.03 6.80 -2.31
C VAL A 36 -10.16 7.85 -2.25
N GLU A 37 -10.76 8.18 -3.39
CA GLU A 37 -11.83 9.15 -3.43
C GLU A 37 -13.16 8.59 -2.97
N GLU A 38 -13.33 7.29 -3.10
CA GLU A 38 -14.62 6.67 -2.87
C GLU A 38 -14.76 6.02 -1.50
N TYR A 39 -13.68 5.49 -0.95
CA TYR A 39 -13.73 4.72 0.29
C TYR A 39 -13.07 5.44 1.44
N GLY A 40 -13.60 5.25 2.64
CA GLY A 40 -13.04 5.86 3.84
C GLY A 40 -11.75 5.22 4.29
N LEU A 41 -11.49 3.98 3.84
CA LEU A 41 -10.28 3.26 4.19
C LEU A 41 -9.81 2.46 2.98
N VAL A 42 -8.56 2.66 2.60
CA VAL A 42 -7.94 1.86 1.54
C VAL A 42 -6.73 1.15 2.16
N ARG A 43 -6.73 -0.17 2.07
CA ARG A 43 -5.62 -0.98 2.55
C ARG A 43 -4.87 -1.51 1.36
N ILE A 44 -3.55 -1.33 1.38
CA ILE A 44 -2.68 -1.84 0.31
C ILE A 44 -1.86 -2.98 0.91
N ASP A 45 -2.14 -4.18 0.48
CA ASP A 45 -1.44 -5.38 0.95
C ASP A 45 -0.17 -5.56 0.16
N LEU A 46 0.96 -5.43 0.84
CA LEU A 46 2.29 -5.50 0.21
C LEU A 46 3.02 -6.79 0.54
N SER A 47 2.31 -7.78 1.09
CA SER A 47 2.97 -9.01 1.55
C SER A 47 3.55 -9.83 0.40
N ASN A 48 3.05 -9.63 -0.80
CA ASN A 48 3.50 -10.41 -1.97
C ASN A 48 4.33 -9.58 -2.94
N ILE A 49 4.89 -8.46 -2.50
CA ILE A 49 5.75 -7.62 -3.32
C ILE A 49 7.19 -8.05 -3.13
N ALA A 50 7.85 -8.44 -4.23
CA ALA A 50 9.23 -8.89 -4.18
C ALA A 50 10.23 -7.74 -4.31
N PHE A 51 9.80 -6.62 -4.88
CA PHE A 51 10.70 -5.50 -5.15
C PHE A 51 9.88 -4.22 -5.26
N ILE A 52 10.44 -3.12 -4.75
CA ILE A 52 9.80 -1.82 -4.87
C ILE A 52 10.90 -0.78 -5.11
N ASP A 53 10.64 0.18 -5.99
CA ASP A 53 11.61 1.24 -6.28
C ASP A 53 11.09 2.60 -5.81
N SER A 54 11.91 3.64 -6.01
CA SER A 54 11.57 4.96 -5.51
C SER A 54 10.35 5.56 -6.20
N THR A 55 10.11 5.23 -7.45
CA THR A 55 8.94 5.73 -8.16
C THR A 55 7.67 5.17 -7.56
N ALA A 56 7.68 3.87 -7.26
CA ALA A 56 6.54 3.23 -6.62
C ALA A 56 6.32 3.78 -5.21
N LEU A 57 7.40 3.99 -4.46
CA LEU A 57 7.28 4.59 -3.13
C LEU A 57 6.66 5.97 -3.20
N ALA A 58 7.03 6.76 -4.19
CA ALA A 58 6.46 8.09 -4.36
C ALA A 58 4.96 8.03 -4.61
N GLU A 59 4.49 7.01 -5.34
CA GLU A 59 3.06 6.86 -5.55
C GLU A 59 2.32 6.52 -4.25
N LEU A 60 2.92 5.69 -3.42
CA LEU A 60 2.30 5.38 -2.13
C LEU A 60 2.20 6.64 -1.27
N VAL A 61 3.23 7.46 -1.27
CA VAL A 61 3.21 8.71 -0.50
C VAL A 61 2.16 9.67 -1.07
N ARG A 62 2.09 9.78 -2.39
CA ARG A 62 1.13 10.66 -3.03
C ARG A 62 -0.30 10.28 -2.67
N LEU A 63 -0.61 8.98 -2.73
CA LEU A 63 -1.96 8.52 -2.45
C LEU A 63 -2.30 8.65 -0.97
N SER A 64 -1.32 8.44 -0.11
CA SER A 64 -1.49 8.65 1.32
C SER A 64 -1.88 10.11 1.61
N ARG A 65 -1.20 11.05 0.96
CA ARG A 65 -1.50 12.46 1.14
C ARG A 65 -2.86 12.83 0.59
N ALA A 66 -3.23 12.26 -0.55
CA ALA A 66 -4.54 12.50 -1.13
C ALA A 66 -5.64 12.02 -0.20
N ALA A 67 -5.44 10.86 0.43
CA ALA A 67 -6.41 10.33 1.39
C ALA A 67 -6.52 11.25 2.60
N GLN A 68 -5.39 11.70 3.12
CA GLN A 68 -5.39 12.61 4.27
C GLN A 68 -6.14 13.89 3.97
N ALA A 69 -5.97 14.43 2.77
CA ALA A 69 -6.64 15.67 2.38
C ALA A 69 -8.14 15.50 2.35
N ARG A 70 -8.63 14.28 2.15
CA ARG A 70 -10.06 13.99 2.13
C ARG A 70 -10.59 13.51 3.48
N GLY A 71 -9.72 13.32 4.46
CA GLY A 71 -10.11 12.76 5.74
C GLY A 71 -10.29 11.25 5.69
N SER A 72 -9.70 10.58 4.68
CA SER A 72 -9.74 9.13 4.56
C SER A 72 -8.46 8.52 5.07
N ASP A 73 -8.47 7.21 5.25
CA ASP A 73 -7.30 6.48 5.71
C ASP A 73 -6.69 5.65 4.57
N PHE A 74 -5.38 5.68 4.50
CA PHE A 74 -4.62 4.91 3.52
C PHE A 74 -3.56 4.15 4.30
N VAL A 75 -3.65 2.83 4.29
CA VAL A 75 -2.84 1.99 5.16
C VAL A 75 -2.10 0.95 4.35
N LEU A 76 -0.80 0.81 4.58
CA LEU A 76 -0.03 -0.27 3.99
C LEU A 76 -0.09 -1.44 4.95
N THR A 77 -0.45 -2.62 4.45
CA THR A 77 -0.59 -3.78 5.32
C THR A 77 0.45 -4.83 4.98
N ASP A 78 1.01 -5.42 6.02
CA ASP A 78 1.91 -6.59 5.93
C ASP A 78 3.02 -6.44 4.91
N PRO A 79 3.83 -5.36 4.96
CA PRO A 79 4.89 -5.23 3.96
C PRO A 79 5.82 -6.45 3.99
N SER A 80 6.19 -6.93 2.81
CA SER A 80 7.16 -8.01 2.72
C SER A 80 8.50 -7.52 3.27
N VAL A 81 9.41 -8.45 3.52
CA VAL A 81 10.71 -8.08 4.07
C VAL A 81 11.44 -7.06 3.19
N PRO A 82 11.55 -7.27 1.85
CA PRO A 82 12.23 -6.26 1.02
C PRO A 82 11.57 -4.89 1.09
N VAL A 83 10.24 -4.84 1.14
CA VAL A 83 9.53 -3.55 1.22
C VAL A 83 9.76 -2.90 2.58
N ARG A 84 9.70 -3.69 3.64
CA ARG A 84 9.88 -3.18 4.98
C ARG A 84 11.27 -2.58 5.16
N VAL A 85 12.29 -3.24 4.62
CA VAL A 85 13.65 -2.73 4.69
C VAL A 85 13.75 -1.37 4.02
N ILE A 86 13.18 -1.23 2.83
CA ILE A 86 13.24 0.04 2.11
C ILE A 86 12.46 1.14 2.85
N LEU A 87 11.30 0.80 3.40
CA LEU A 87 10.53 1.78 4.16
C LEU A 87 11.33 2.29 5.35
N GLU A 88 12.05 1.41 6.02
CA GLU A 88 12.85 1.80 7.19
C GLU A 88 14.07 2.60 6.78
N LEU A 89 14.77 2.18 5.72
CA LEU A 89 15.96 2.88 5.28
C LEU A 89 15.64 4.29 4.79
N THR A 90 14.47 4.50 4.22
CA THR A 90 14.07 5.81 3.72
C THR A 90 13.36 6.65 4.76
N GLY A 91 13.02 6.07 5.90
CA GLY A 91 12.24 6.76 6.92
C GLY A 91 10.77 6.88 6.59
N LEU A 92 10.32 6.31 5.48
CA LEU A 92 8.93 6.41 5.07
C LEU A 92 8.00 5.63 5.99
N ASN A 93 8.54 4.69 6.77
CA ASN A 93 7.73 4.01 7.78
C ASN A 93 7.20 4.97 8.83
N LEU A 94 7.79 6.17 8.94
CA LEU A 94 7.31 7.19 9.86
C LEU A 94 6.29 8.12 9.22
N ALA A 95 6.28 8.18 7.89
CA ALA A 95 5.38 9.05 7.15
C ALA A 95 4.13 8.33 6.66
N LEU A 96 4.19 7.01 6.56
CA LEU A 96 3.09 6.20 6.05
C LEU A 96 2.55 5.34 7.18
N ARG A 97 1.24 5.12 7.18
CA ARG A 97 0.63 4.27 8.19
C ARG A 97 0.80 2.82 7.76
N ILE A 98 1.41 2.02 8.60
CA ILE A 98 1.69 0.63 8.32
C ILE A 98 1.09 -0.22 9.42
N GLU A 99 0.37 -1.28 9.02
CA GLU A 99 -0.24 -2.19 9.97
C GLU A 99 0.08 -3.62 9.56
N ASP A 100 0.39 -4.44 10.53
CA ASP A 100 0.46 -5.88 10.32
C ASP A 100 -0.88 -6.43 10.76
N ARG A 101 -1.65 -7.01 9.82
CA ARG A 101 -3.02 -7.40 10.10
C ARG A 101 -3.11 -8.48 11.13
N GLU A 102 -2.11 -9.34 11.17
CA GLU A 102 -2.23 -10.41 12.03
C GLU A 102 -0.95 -10.76 12.60
N PRO A 103 -0.83 -10.81 13.87
CA PRO A 103 0.42 -11.18 14.47
C PRO A 103 0.76 -12.58 14.04
N ALA A 104 2.00 -12.83 13.86
CA ALA A 104 2.43 -14.15 13.52
C ALA A 104 1.95 -15.10 14.58
N PRO A 105 1.41 -16.19 14.19
CA PRO A 105 0.96 -17.14 15.17
C PRO A 105 2.15 -17.53 15.98
N GLU A 106 1.92 -17.63 17.17
CA GLU A 106 2.92 -17.89 17.92
C GLU A 106 3.30 -19.10 17.72
N ARG A 107 4.06 -19.42 17.57
CA ARG A 107 4.32 -20.47 17.30
C ARG A 107 4.71 -20.92 18.13
N SER A 108 4.40 -20.76 18.56
CA SER A 108 4.58 -21.13 19.34
C SER A 108 4.72 -21.63 19.59
#